data_7f8d50c9455cf5e052bf0239a540af5a
#
_entry.id   7f8d50c9455cf5e052bf0239a540af5a
#
_cell.length_a   1.000
_cell.length_b   1.000
_cell.length_c   1.000
_cell.angle_alpha   90.00
_cell.angle_beta   90.00
_cell.angle_gamma   90.00
#
_symmetry.space_group_name_H-M   'P 1'
#
loop_
_entity.id
_entity.type
_entity.pdbx_description
1 polymer ?
#
loop_
_entity_poly.entity_id
_entity_poly.type
_entity_poly.pdbx_seq_one_letter_code
_entity_poly.pdbx_strand_id
1 'polypeptide(L)'
;MKRTHLPLNALRVYDAAARHLSFTRAADELAVTPAAVGQQIRALEDHLGTVLFRRTSKGLELTEEGAAGLEPLREGFLKFEESVQNMQAGQASDRYTIAAPREFYAQWLAPRLAAYRAANPGIRYALVENEHADFTEANLDVAIRLVDGPGELEGVELAPARRVVIAAPHYEGEEWIDWPGAPLPEGAEPTVAVSNAGQALSSAVAGLGKAVLPWLLVEDSVTAGKARVLEGPDEGRRAYWLVAPLPQWRQKKVKSLVAFLTES
;
A
#
# COMPACT_ATOMS: atom_id res chain seq x y z
N MET A 1 17.57 -3.05 34.96
CA MET A 1 18.12 -2.68 33.65
C MET A 1 17.01 -2.12 32.77
N LYS A 2 17.17 -0.98 32.12
CA LYS A 2 16.13 -0.41 31.22
C LYS A 2 16.30 -1.00 29.82
N ARG A 3 15.20 -1.17 29.03
CA ARG A 3 15.22 -1.67 27.63
C ARG A 3 16.23 -0.94 26.74
N THR A 4 16.42 0.37 26.94
CA THR A 4 17.35 1.22 26.18
C THR A 4 18.83 0.89 26.39
N HIS A 5 19.17 0.08 27.38
CA HIS A 5 20.54 -0.29 27.73
C HIS A 5 20.87 -1.78 27.44
N LEU A 6 19.95 -2.52 26.78
CA LEU A 6 20.22 -3.88 26.38
C LEU A 6 21.14 -3.91 25.15
N PRO A 7 22.30 -4.55 25.21
CA PRO A 7 23.25 -4.66 24.10
C PRO A 7 22.81 -5.75 23.11
N LEU A 8 21.68 -5.53 22.41
CA LEU A 8 21.00 -6.55 21.59
C LEU A 8 21.91 -7.23 20.56
N ASN A 9 22.83 -6.47 19.94
CA ASN A 9 23.74 -7.05 18.96
C ASN A 9 24.75 -7.99 19.63
N ALA A 10 25.31 -7.62 20.80
CA ALA A 10 26.22 -8.47 21.54
C ALA A 10 25.51 -9.72 22.10
N LEU A 11 24.24 -9.60 22.52
CA LEU A 11 23.40 -10.74 22.93
C LEU A 11 23.13 -11.72 21.77
N ARG A 12 22.91 -11.19 20.53
CA ARG A 12 22.79 -12.04 19.34
C ARG A 12 24.07 -12.79 19.01
N VAL A 13 25.21 -12.13 19.13
CA VAL A 13 26.52 -12.75 18.93
C VAL A 13 26.79 -13.80 20.00
N TYR A 14 26.40 -13.52 21.24
CA TYR A 14 26.51 -14.47 22.36
C TYR A 14 25.66 -15.72 22.13
N ASP A 15 24.40 -15.61 21.70
CA ASP A 15 23.56 -16.77 21.38
C ASP A 15 24.17 -17.64 20.28
N ALA A 16 24.64 -17.05 19.19
CA ALA A 16 25.31 -17.79 18.12
C ALA A 16 26.60 -18.51 18.63
N ALA A 17 27.43 -17.80 19.40
CA ALA A 17 28.63 -18.37 19.98
C ALA A 17 28.34 -19.54 20.96
N ALA A 18 27.25 -19.43 21.72
CA ALA A 18 26.80 -20.45 22.66
C ALA A 18 26.23 -21.69 21.96
N ARG A 19 25.52 -21.53 20.83
CA ARG A 19 25.01 -22.66 20.04
C ARG A 19 26.13 -23.45 19.39
N HIS A 20 27.15 -22.77 18.88
CA HIS A 20 28.25 -23.41 18.16
C HIS A 20 29.43 -23.83 19.07
N LEU A 21 29.51 -23.28 20.28
CA LEU A 21 30.70 -23.39 21.14
C LEU A 21 32.00 -23.09 20.37
N SER A 22 31.92 -22.15 19.42
CA SER A 22 32.99 -21.79 18.50
C SER A 22 32.77 -20.37 17.94
N PHE A 23 33.74 -19.48 18.20
CA PHE A 23 33.66 -18.11 17.66
C PHE A 23 33.83 -18.08 16.13
N THR A 24 34.52 -19.03 15.54
CA THR A 24 34.67 -19.14 14.09
C THR A 24 33.32 -19.50 13.43
N ARG A 25 32.63 -20.54 13.93
CA ARG A 25 31.33 -20.96 13.40
C ARG A 25 30.25 -19.91 13.64
N ALA A 26 30.28 -19.22 14.78
CA ALA A 26 29.40 -18.10 15.04
C ALA A 26 29.64 -16.93 14.07
N ALA A 27 30.89 -16.67 13.73
CA ALA A 27 31.29 -15.66 12.76
C ALA A 27 30.79 -16.01 11.35
N ASP A 28 30.88 -17.25 10.94
CA ASP A 28 30.37 -17.74 9.65
C ASP A 28 28.84 -17.57 9.57
N GLU A 29 28.11 -17.97 10.62
CA GLU A 29 26.65 -17.79 10.68
C GLU A 29 26.22 -16.32 10.61
N LEU A 30 26.96 -15.45 11.31
CA LEU A 30 26.63 -14.03 11.40
C LEU A 30 27.19 -13.18 10.25
N ALA A 31 27.95 -13.80 9.33
CA ALA A 31 28.65 -13.13 8.24
C ALA A 31 29.58 -12.00 8.72
N VAL A 32 30.36 -12.25 9.79
CA VAL A 32 31.35 -11.35 10.38
C VAL A 32 32.69 -12.06 10.58
N THR A 33 33.71 -11.35 11.08
CA THR A 33 34.99 -11.97 11.39
C THR A 33 35.01 -12.59 12.79
N PRO A 34 35.77 -13.68 13.01
CA PRO A 34 35.96 -14.26 14.38
C PRO A 34 36.49 -13.25 15.41
N ALA A 35 37.29 -12.27 14.97
CA ALA A 35 37.79 -11.19 15.81
C ALA A 35 36.64 -10.29 16.28
N ALA A 36 35.70 -9.96 15.39
CA ALA A 36 34.51 -9.18 15.72
C ALA A 36 33.60 -9.90 16.72
N VAL A 37 33.39 -11.22 16.55
CA VAL A 37 32.69 -12.05 17.54
C VAL A 37 33.36 -11.94 18.89
N GLY A 38 34.69 -12.19 18.97
CA GLY A 38 35.43 -12.09 20.22
C GLY A 38 35.38 -10.71 20.87
N GLN A 39 35.35 -9.62 20.07
CA GLN A 39 35.21 -8.27 20.57
C GLN A 39 33.82 -8.03 21.16
N GLN A 40 32.75 -8.47 20.49
CA GLN A 40 31.38 -8.34 20.97
C GLN A 40 31.14 -9.15 22.26
N ILE A 41 31.70 -10.35 22.35
CA ILE A 41 31.62 -11.17 23.59
C ILE A 41 32.31 -10.45 24.74
N ARG A 42 33.55 -9.95 24.55
CA ARG A 42 34.24 -9.18 25.61
C ARG A 42 33.47 -7.96 26.03
N ALA A 43 32.93 -7.19 25.09
CA ALA A 43 32.10 -6.01 25.40
C ALA A 43 30.84 -6.39 26.19
N LEU A 44 30.26 -7.56 25.94
CA LEU A 44 29.12 -8.08 26.69
C LEU A 44 29.53 -8.49 28.11
N GLU A 45 30.65 -9.22 28.25
CA GLU A 45 31.22 -9.65 29.54
C GLU A 45 31.57 -8.42 30.42
N ASP A 46 32.19 -7.40 29.82
CA ASP A 46 32.49 -6.12 30.49
C ASP A 46 31.21 -5.41 30.94
N HIS A 47 30.20 -5.38 30.08
CA HIS A 47 28.90 -4.76 30.40
C HIS A 47 28.17 -5.47 31.55
N LEU A 48 28.26 -6.79 31.59
CA LEU A 48 27.61 -7.63 32.61
C LEU A 48 28.46 -7.78 33.88
N GLY A 49 29.74 -7.50 33.79
CA GLY A 49 30.70 -7.73 34.87
C GLY A 49 30.95 -9.19 35.17
N THR A 50 30.77 -10.08 34.16
CA THR A 50 30.92 -11.53 34.34
C THR A 50 31.44 -12.19 33.06
N VAL A 51 32.17 -13.28 33.22
CA VAL A 51 32.72 -14.08 32.10
C VAL A 51 31.67 -15.09 31.66
N LEU A 52 31.38 -15.14 30.36
CA LEU A 52 30.36 -16.00 29.77
C LEU A 52 30.95 -17.28 29.16
N PHE A 53 32.22 -17.20 28.68
CA PHE A 53 32.92 -18.32 28.07
C PHE A 53 34.27 -18.56 28.71
N ARG A 54 34.66 -19.80 28.80
CA ARG A 54 36.03 -20.23 29.17
C ARG A 54 36.62 -21.11 28.07
N ARG A 55 37.95 -21.02 27.91
CA ARG A 55 38.71 -21.93 27.03
C ARG A 55 39.22 -23.08 27.85
N THR A 56 38.95 -24.30 27.38
CA THR A 56 39.44 -25.54 27.99
C THR A 56 40.28 -26.32 27.00
N SER A 57 40.91 -27.41 27.42
CA SER A 57 41.61 -28.36 26.54
C SER A 57 40.67 -29.03 25.52
N LYS A 58 39.37 -29.00 25.76
CA LYS A 58 38.32 -29.56 24.87
C LYS A 58 37.69 -28.52 23.95
N GLY A 59 38.04 -27.25 24.08
CA GLY A 59 37.51 -26.14 23.28
C GLY A 59 36.89 -25.04 24.08
N LEU A 60 35.91 -24.34 23.48
CA LEU A 60 35.16 -23.25 24.11
C LEU A 60 33.96 -23.84 24.88
N GLU A 61 33.79 -23.43 26.13
CA GLU A 61 32.68 -23.85 26.99
C GLU A 61 32.01 -22.63 27.62
N LEU A 62 30.73 -22.77 27.91
CA LEU A 62 30.00 -21.74 28.71
C LEU A 62 30.41 -21.84 30.18
N THR A 63 30.43 -20.72 30.86
CA THR A 63 30.44 -20.64 32.31
C THR A 63 29.06 -20.99 32.88
N GLU A 64 28.93 -21.11 34.17
CA GLU A 64 27.63 -21.32 34.84
C GLU A 64 26.72 -20.11 34.61
N GLU A 65 27.27 -18.89 34.74
CA GLU A 65 26.58 -17.63 34.48
C GLU A 65 26.17 -17.52 33.02
N GLY A 66 27.05 -17.91 32.08
CA GLY A 66 26.72 -17.98 30.66
C GLY A 66 25.54 -18.95 30.39
N ALA A 67 25.59 -20.14 30.94
CA ALA A 67 24.52 -21.13 30.77
C ALA A 67 23.19 -20.65 31.37
N ALA A 68 23.20 -20.02 32.54
CA ALA A 68 22.00 -19.55 33.21
C ALA A 68 21.22 -18.46 32.42
N GLY A 69 21.95 -17.61 31.68
CA GLY A 69 21.33 -16.54 30.88
C GLY A 69 20.83 -16.97 29.50
N LEU A 70 21.19 -18.15 29.01
CA LEU A 70 21.00 -18.55 27.63
C LEU A 70 19.55 -18.87 27.28
N GLU A 71 18.84 -19.62 28.12
CA GLU A 71 17.45 -20.00 27.84
C GLU A 71 16.50 -18.80 27.82
N PRO A 72 16.50 -17.89 28.85
CA PRO A 72 15.71 -16.68 28.77
C PRO A 72 16.04 -15.78 27.57
N LEU A 73 17.30 -15.77 27.12
CA LEU A 73 17.70 -15.01 25.92
C LEU A 73 17.07 -15.59 24.66
N ARG A 74 17.09 -16.92 24.51
CA ARG A 74 16.47 -17.59 23.36
C ARG A 74 14.97 -17.40 23.30
N GLU A 75 14.29 -17.49 24.44
CA GLU A 75 12.87 -17.17 24.52
C GLU A 75 12.60 -15.71 24.08
N GLY A 76 13.46 -14.77 24.49
CA GLY A 76 13.39 -13.37 24.07
C GLY A 76 13.52 -13.21 22.58
N PHE A 77 14.48 -13.88 21.92
CA PHE A 77 14.65 -13.83 20.47
C PHE A 77 13.48 -14.46 19.73
N LEU A 78 12.92 -15.58 20.19
CA LEU A 78 11.69 -16.14 19.62
C LEU A 78 10.52 -15.16 19.67
N LYS A 79 10.42 -14.37 20.76
CA LYS A 79 9.40 -13.31 20.86
C LYS A 79 9.65 -12.14 19.91
N PHE A 80 10.91 -11.80 19.62
CA PHE A 80 11.22 -10.81 18.58
C PHE A 80 10.87 -11.34 17.20
N GLU A 81 11.18 -12.61 16.88
CA GLU A 81 10.80 -13.24 15.62
C GLU A 81 9.29 -13.29 15.44
N GLU A 82 8.55 -13.70 16.47
CA GLU A 82 7.08 -13.67 16.48
C GLU A 82 6.53 -12.25 16.23
N SER A 83 7.12 -11.25 16.87
CA SER A 83 6.75 -9.85 16.65
C SER A 83 6.97 -9.40 15.21
N VAL A 84 8.12 -9.73 14.62
CA VAL A 84 8.42 -9.42 13.21
C VAL A 84 7.46 -10.15 12.29
N GLN A 85 7.18 -11.44 12.53
CA GLN A 85 6.21 -12.22 11.76
C GLN A 85 4.81 -11.59 11.84
N ASN A 86 4.38 -11.19 13.02
CA ASN A 86 3.08 -10.52 13.21
C ASN A 86 3.01 -9.17 12.49
N MET A 87 4.09 -8.37 12.49
CA MET A 87 4.18 -7.14 11.70
C MET A 87 4.13 -7.40 10.19
N GLN A 88 4.69 -8.53 9.74
CA GLN A 88 4.69 -8.93 8.33
C GLN A 88 3.40 -9.65 7.91
N ALA A 89 2.63 -10.20 8.84
CA ALA A 89 1.40 -10.94 8.54
C ALA A 89 0.35 -10.07 7.83
N GLY A 90 0.32 -8.76 8.11
CA GLY A 90 -0.50 -7.80 7.37
C GLY A 90 -0.13 -7.70 5.88
N GLN A 91 1.14 -7.97 5.51
CA GLN A 91 1.60 -7.97 4.12
C GLN A 91 1.25 -9.25 3.36
N ALA A 92 1.02 -10.36 4.07
CA ALA A 92 0.56 -11.64 3.52
C ALA A 92 -0.97 -11.77 3.51
N SER A 93 -1.70 -10.73 3.92
CA SER A 93 -3.16 -10.72 3.92
C SER A 93 -3.69 -10.77 2.48
N ASP A 94 -4.54 -11.74 2.19
CA ASP A 94 -5.30 -11.81 0.92
C ASP A 94 -6.39 -10.73 0.84
N ARG A 95 -6.46 -9.82 1.80
CA ARG A 95 -7.39 -8.69 1.81
C ARG A 95 -6.72 -7.45 1.26
N TYR A 96 -7.37 -6.82 0.30
CA TYR A 96 -7.03 -5.50 -0.23
C TYR A 96 -8.04 -4.47 0.25
N THR A 97 -7.57 -3.38 0.84
CA THR A 97 -8.39 -2.20 1.14
C THR A 97 -8.09 -1.13 0.10
N ILE A 98 -9.07 -0.84 -0.75
CA ILE A 98 -8.92 0.01 -1.94
C ILE A 98 -9.87 1.19 -1.82
N ALA A 99 -9.34 2.41 -1.85
CA ALA A 99 -10.15 3.62 -2.02
C ALA A 99 -10.27 3.93 -3.51
N ALA A 100 -11.47 4.25 -3.97
CA ALA A 100 -11.71 4.61 -5.37
C ALA A 100 -12.97 5.48 -5.52
N PRO A 101 -13.02 6.36 -6.55
CA PRO A 101 -14.26 7.01 -6.95
C PRO A 101 -15.31 5.96 -7.32
N ARG A 102 -16.55 6.15 -6.86
CA ARG A 102 -17.64 5.20 -7.03
C ARG A 102 -17.84 4.79 -8.49
N GLU A 103 -17.87 5.76 -9.38
CA GLU A 103 -18.15 5.56 -10.80
C GLU A 103 -17.00 4.86 -11.51
N PHE A 104 -15.76 5.23 -11.19
CA PHE A 104 -14.58 4.54 -11.70
C PHE A 104 -14.54 3.08 -11.23
N TYR A 105 -14.87 2.86 -9.96
CA TYR A 105 -15.00 1.49 -9.45
C TYR A 105 -16.02 0.70 -10.27
N ALA A 106 -17.23 1.23 -10.46
CA ALA A 106 -18.31 0.51 -11.13
C ALA A 106 -17.99 0.18 -12.59
N GLN A 107 -17.46 1.15 -13.34
CA GLN A 107 -17.26 1.03 -14.79
C GLN A 107 -15.94 0.35 -15.16
N TRP A 108 -14.88 0.62 -14.42
CA TRP A 108 -13.53 0.19 -14.82
C TRP A 108 -12.89 -0.83 -13.87
N LEU A 109 -12.95 -0.57 -12.56
CA LEU A 109 -12.18 -1.34 -11.59
C LEU A 109 -12.84 -2.67 -11.23
N ALA A 110 -14.16 -2.71 -11.01
CA ALA A 110 -14.86 -3.91 -10.54
C ALA A 110 -14.72 -5.11 -11.48
N PRO A 111 -14.87 -4.98 -12.83
CA PRO A 111 -14.64 -6.10 -13.75
C PRO A 111 -13.20 -6.65 -13.67
N ARG A 112 -12.21 -5.76 -13.52
CA ARG A 112 -10.78 -6.14 -13.42
C ARG A 112 -10.46 -6.81 -12.10
N LEU A 113 -11.03 -6.33 -10.99
CA LEU A 113 -10.91 -7.01 -9.68
C LEU A 113 -11.58 -8.38 -9.68
N ALA A 114 -12.68 -8.54 -10.40
CA ALA A 114 -13.33 -9.85 -10.57
C ALA A 114 -12.42 -10.82 -11.34
N ALA A 115 -11.79 -10.38 -12.42
CA ALA A 115 -10.83 -11.17 -13.19
C ALA A 115 -9.57 -11.50 -12.36
N TYR A 116 -9.02 -10.53 -11.62
CA TYR A 116 -7.88 -10.75 -10.73
C TYR A 116 -8.20 -11.79 -9.65
N ARG A 117 -9.38 -11.71 -9.03
CA ARG A 117 -9.85 -12.68 -8.04
C ARG A 117 -10.04 -14.09 -8.63
N ALA A 118 -10.52 -14.19 -9.86
CA ALA A 118 -10.66 -15.48 -10.53
C ALA A 118 -9.32 -16.18 -10.72
N ALA A 119 -8.26 -15.41 -11.03
CA ALA A 119 -6.88 -15.90 -11.14
C ALA A 119 -6.19 -16.15 -9.77
N ASN A 120 -6.71 -15.55 -8.69
CA ASN A 120 -6.13 -15.61 -7.35
C ASN A 120 -7.22 -15.95 -6.31
N PRO A 121 -7.66 -17.22 -6.20
CA PRO A 121 -8.68 -17.63 -5.26
C PRO A 121 -8.28 -17.33 -3.80
N GLY A 122 -9.21 -16.77 -3.03
CA GLY A 122 -8.97 -16.38 -1.63
C GLY A 122 -8.89 -14.87 -1.41
N ILE A 123 -8.57 -14.09 -2.44
CA ILE A 123 -8.52 -12.63 -2.35
C ILE A 123 -9.89 -12.05 -1.94
N ARG A 124 -9.82 -11.08 -1.02
CA ARG A 124 -10.97 -10.31 -0.53
C ARG A 124 -10.70 -8.83 -0.72
N TYR A 125 -11.76 -8.09 -1.03
CA TYR A 125 -11.69 -6.64 -1.19
C TYR A 125 -12.52 -5.94 -0.11
N ALA A 126 -11.97 -4.84 0.43
CA ALA A 126 -12.70 -3.82 1.16
C ALA A 126 -12.62 -2.52 0.34
N LEU A 127 -13.77 -1.99 -0.05
CA LEU A 127 -13.84 -0.78 -0.86
C LEU A 127 -14.20 0.40 0.01
N VAL A 128 -13.45 1.50 -0.17
CA VAL A 128 -13.69 2.79 0.49
C VAL A 128 -14.04 3.80 -0.59
N GLU A 129 -15.18 4.45 -0.47
CA GLU A 129 -15.69 5.39 -1.49
C GLU A 129 -14.92 6.73 -1.51
N ASN A 130 -14.26 7.08 -0.42
CA ASN A 130 -13.50 8.32 -0.32
C ASN A 130 -12.08 8.16 -0.89
N GLU A 131 -11.85 8.58 -2.13
CA GLU A 131 -10.54 8.53 -2.82
C GLU A 131 -9.44 9.37 -2.14
N HIS A 132 -9.83 10.34 -1.32
CA HIS A 132 -8.92 11.19 -0.54
C HIS A 132 -8.77 10.74 0.92
N ALA A 133 -9.32 9.56 1.30
CA ALA A 133 -9.15 9.02 2.63
C ALA A 133 -7.66 8.90 3.00
N ASP A 134 -7.36 9.15 4.27
CA ASP A 134 -6.02 8.95 4.82
C ASP A 134 -5.66 7.46 4.82
N PHE A 135 -4.45 7.15 4.36
CA PHE A 135 -3.97 5.77 4.23
C PHE A 135 -3.88 5.04 5.56
N THR A 136 -3.51 5.76 6.62
CA THR A 136 -3.31 5.18 7.94
C THR A 136 -4.66 4.97 8.65
N GLU A 137 -5.50 6.00 8.66
CA GLU A 137 -6.81 5.96 9.33
C GLU A 137 -7.76 4.93 8.70
N ALA A 138 -7.79 4.87 7.36
CA ALA A 138 -8.61 3.94 6.62
C ALA A 138 -7.93 2.58 6.37
N ASN A 139 -6.68 2.39 6.82
CA ASN A 139 -5.88 1.20 6.60
C ASN A 139 -5.85 0.77 5.11
N LEU A 140 -5.58 1.74 4.23
CA LEU A 140 -5.59 1.52 2.78
C LEU A 140 -4.31 0.83 2.32
N ASP A 141 -4.47 -0.12 1.40
CA ASP A 141 -3.36 -0.66 0.62
C ASP A 141 -3.06 0.24 -0.58
N VAL A 142 -4.09 0.69 -1.29
CA VAL A 142 -3.99 1.59 -2.44
C VAL A 142 -5.20 2.53 -2.51
N ALA A 143 -5.00 3.66 -3.16
CA ALA A 143 -6.09 4.57 -3.53
C ALA A 143 -6.06 4.86 -5.04
N ILE A 144 -7.22 5.02 -5.65
CA ILE A 144 -7.36 5.50 -7.02
C ILE A 144 -7.89 6.91 -6.96
N ARG A 145 -7.18 7.83 -7.61
CA ARG A 145 -7.47 9.28 -7.57
C ARG A 145 -7.54 9.86 -8.97
N LEU A 146 -8.44 10.79 -9.18
CA LEU A 146 -8.51 11.59 -10.41
C LEU A 146 -7.63 12.83 -10.25
N VAL A 147 -6.37 12.75 -10.67
CA VAL A 147 -5.34 13.78 -10.43
C VAL A 147 -4.42 13.93 -11.65
N ASP A 148 -3.57 14.98 -11.64
CA ASP A 148 -2.59 15.23 -12.69
C ASP A 148 -1.35 14.33 -12.58
N GLY A 149 -1.16 13.63 -11.45
CA GLY A 149 -0.05 12.73 -11.18
C GLY A 149 -0.05 12.27 -9.71
N PRO A 150 0.86 11.37 -9.32
CA PRO A 150 0.87 10.74 -8.00
C PRO A 150 1.26 11.69 -6.84
N GLY A 151 1.84 12.86 -7.12
CA GLY A 151 2.32 13.80 -6.10
C GLY A 151 3.50 13.23 -5.31
N GLU A 152 3.41 13.27 -3.98
CA GLU A 152 4.42 12.69 -3.07
C GLU A 152 4.27 11.17 -2.87
N LEU A 153 3.26 10.57 -3.45
CA LEU A 153 3.02 9.12 -3.38
C LEU A 153 3.69 8.40 -4.55
N GLU A 154 3.93 7.11 -4.38
CA GLU A 154 4.21 6.24 -5.52
C GLU A 154 2.93 6.01 -6.30
N GLY A 155 3.02 5.90 -7.64
CA GLY A 155 1.80 5.71 -8.41
C GLY A 155 2.02 5.32 -9.85
N VAL A 156 0.94 4.84 -10.48
CA VAL A 156 0.87 4.49 -11.89
C VAL A 156 -0.46 4.97 -12.47
N GLU A 157 -0.41 5.45 -13.69
CA GLU A 157 -1.61 5.80 -14.43
C GLU A 157 -2.36 4.53 -14.85
N LEU A 158 -3.67 4.48 -14.55
CA LEU A 158 -4.54 3.37 -14.93
C LEU A 158 -5.34 3.67 -16.20
N ALA A 159 -5.89 4.89 -16.29
CA ALA A 159 -6.70 5.31 -17.42
C ALA A 159 -6.71 6.83 -17.58
N PRO A 160 -6.61 7.36 -18.81
CA PRO A 160 -6.76 8.78 -19.04
C PRO A 160 -8.20 9.24 -18.78
N ALA A 161 -8.37 10.41 -18.18
CA ALA A 161 -9.68 11.02 -17.97
C ALA A 161 -10.00 12.02 -19.08
N ARG A 162 -10.06 11.53 -20.33
CA ARG A 162 -10.53 12.34 -21.46
C ARG A 162 -11.93 12.88 -21.18
N ARG A 163 -12.14 14.17 -21.34
CA ARG A 163 -13.39 14.83 -20.97
C ARG A 163 -14.29 15.00 -22.17
N VAL A 164 -15.57 14.85 -21.94
CA VAL A 164 -16.64 15.14 -22.91
C VAL A 164 -17.71 15.99 -22.26
N VAL A 165 -18.34 16.81 -23.05
CA VAL A 165 -19.59 17.48 -22.66
C VAL A 165 -20.75 16.62 -23.10
N ILE A 166 -21.61 16.25 -22.17
CA ILE A 166 -22.81 15.44 -22.47
C ILE A 166 -24.09 16.14 -22.00
N ALA A 167 -25.18 15.74 -22.58
CA ALA A 167 -26.54 16.07 -22.15
C ALA A 167 -27.53 14.95 -22.50
N ALA A 168 -28.77 15.04 -22.04
CA ALA A 168 -29.83 14.14 -22.50
C ALA A 168 -30.04 14.27 -24.04
N PRO A 169 -30.52 13.22 -24.72
CA PRO A 169 -30.64 13.23 -26.19
C PRO A 169 -31.41 14.41 -26.80
N HIS A 170 -32.44 14.88 -26.12
CA HIS A 170 -33.32 15.97 -26.60
C HIS A 170 -33.12 17.27 -25.81
N TYR A 171 -32.04 17.38 -25.02
CA TYR A 171 -31.76 18.59 -24.26
C TYR A 171 -31.22 19.68 -25.17
N GLU A 172 -31.85 20.85 -25.16
CA GLU A 172 -31.51 22.03 -25.98
C GLU A 172 -31.18 23.27 -25.13
N GLY A 173 -31.19 23.14 -23.79
CA GLY A 173 -30.90 24.22 -22.86
C GLY A 173 -29.41 24.57 -22.76
N GLU A 174 -29.12 25.67 -22.06
CA GLU A 174 -27.76 26.16 -21.83
C GLU A 174 -27.27 25.92 -20.39
N GLU A 175 -28.09 25.33 -19.53
CA GLU A 175 -27.83 25.09 -18.12
C GLU A 175 -26.69 24.09 -17.93
N TRP A 176 -25.86 24.35 -16.91
CA TRP A 176 -24.73 23.54 -16.58
C TRP A 176 -24.88 22.83 -15.23
N ILE A 177 -24.28 21.65 -15.14
CA ILE A 177 -24.16 20.86 -13.92
C ILE A 177 -22.71 20.93 -13.48
N ASP A 178 -22.47 21.46 -12.27
CA ASP A 178 -21.16 21.55 -11.65
C ASP A 178 -20.88 20.37 -10.73
N TRP A 179 -19.61 19.91 -10.76
CA TRP A 179 -19.09 18.92 -9.82
C TRP A 179 -17.57 19.11 -9.68
N PRO A 180 -16.95 18.69 -8.51
CA PRO A 180 -15.55 19.03 -8.20
C PRO A 180 -14.50 18.45 -9.16
N GLY A 181 -14.84 17.44 -9.97
CA GLY A 181 -13.89 16.73 -10.84
C GLY A 181 -13.61 17.39 -12.19
N ALA A 182 -14.40 18.39 -12.62
CA ALA A 182 -14.16 19.10 -13.86
C ALA A 182 -14.60 20.56 -13.74
N PRO A 183 -13.77 21.53 -14.17
CA PRO A 183 -14.17 22.93 -14.21
C PRO A 183 -15.27 23.14 -15.25
N LEU A 184 -16.17 24.09 -14.97
CA LEU A 184 -17.11 24.59 -15.96
C LEU A 184 -16.38 25.42 -17.04
N PRO A 185 -16.95 25.55 -18.26
CA PRO A 185 -16.49 26.51 -19.24
C PRO A 185 -16.47 27.93 -18.67
N GLU A 186 -15.58 28.79 -19.20
CA GLU A 186 -15.46 30.16 -18.78
C GLU A 186 -16.79 30.94 -19.00
N GLY A 187 -17.27 31.58 -17.94
CA GLY A 187 -18.53 32.34 -17.95
C GLY A 187 -19.80 31.50 -17.79
N ALA A 188 -19.68 30.18 -17.63
CA ALA A 188 -20.84 29.32 -17.37
C ALA A 188 -21.24 29.37 -15.89
N GLU A 189 -22.53 29.57 -15.64
CA GLU A 189 -23.10 29.50 -14.28
C GLU A 189 -23.82 28.16 -14.10
N PRO A 190 -23.55 27.42 -12.99
CA PRO A 190 -24.21 26.16 -12.75
C PRO A 190 -25.64 26.37 -12.25
N THR A 191 -26.56 25.62 -12.84
CA THR A 191 -27.96 25.54 -12.34
C THR A 191 -28.09 24.43 -11.29
N VAL A 192 -27.23 23.42 -11.39
CA VAL A 192 -27.16 22.26 -10.45
C VAL A 192 -25.74 22.06 -10.04
N ALA A 193 -25.48 21.97 -8.71
CA ALA A 193 -24.19 21.57 -8.16
C ALA A 193 -24.34 20.22 -7.45
N VAL A 194 -23.45 19.27 -7.77
CA VAL A 194 -23.45 17.92 -7.23
C VAL A 194 -22.06 17.54 -6.70
N SER A 195 -21.97 16.47 -5.91
CA SER A 195 -20.73 16.14 -5.21
C SER A 195 -19.81 15.16 -5.95
N ASN A 196 -20.29 14.49 -7.01
CA ASN A 196 -19.50 13.50 -7.75
C ASN A 196 -19.97 13.33 -9.21
N ALA A 197 -19.14 12.64 -10.00
CA ALA A 197 -19.40 12.41 -11.43
C ALA A 197 -20.67 11.59 -11.70
N GLY A 198 -21.05 10.65 -10.84
CA GLY A 198 -22.24 9.83 -11.03
C GLY A 198 -23.52 10.63 -10.86
N GLN A 199 -23.55 11.54 -9.88
CA GLN A 199 -24.67 12.48 -9.75
C GLN A 199 -24.72 13.44 -10.94
N ALA A 200 -23.57 13.91 -11.43
CA ALA A 200 -23.53 14.76 -12.62
C ALA A 200 -24.03 14.02 -13.86
N LEU A 201 -23.61 12.77 -14.08
CA LEU A 201 -24.12 11.92 -15.16
C LEU A 201 -25.62 11.69 -15.05
N SER A 202 -26.11 11.34 -13.86
CA SER A 202 -27.53 11.10 -13.63
C SER A 202 -28.37 12.36 -13.89
N SER A 203 -27.87 13.51 -13.47
CA SER A 203 -28.52 14.81 -13.71
C SER A 203 -28.55 15.17 -15.19
N ALA A 204 -27.43 14.94 -15.92
CA ALA A 204 -27.37 15.19 -17.37
C ALA A 204 -28.32 14.27 -18.15
N VAL A 205 -28.37 12.98 -17.82
CA VAL A 205 -29.29 11.99 -18.42
C VAL A 205 -30.75 12.34 -18.12
N ALA A 206 -31.03 12.88 -16.94
CA ALA A 206 -32.36 13.35 -16.56
C ALA A 206 -32.78 14.66 -17.24
N GLY A 207 -31.87 15.32 -17.97
CA GLY A 207 -32.14 16.57 -18.69
C GLY A 207 -32.07 17.82 -17.83
N LEU A 208 -31.33 17.81 -16.71
CA LEU A 208 -31.16 18.97 -15.83
C LEU A 208 -30.09 19.95 -16.32
N GLY A 209 -29.30 19.59 -17.35
CA GLY A 209 -28.26 20.43 -17.90
C GLY A 209 -27.18 19.66 -18.66
N LYS A 210 -26.16 20.40 -19.07
CA LYS A 210 -24.92 19.86 -19.68
C LYS A 210 -23.91 19.57 -18.58
N ALA A 211 -23.13 18.48 -18.72
CA ALA A 211 -22.07 18.13 -17.77
C ALA A 211 -20.75 17.80 -18.48
N VAL A 212 -19.64 18.28 -17.92
CA VAL A 212 -18.29 17.88 -18.33
C VAL A 212 -17.90 16.65 -17.54
N LEU A 213 -17.71 15.50 -18.21
CA LEU A 213 -17.46 14.22 -17.55
C LEU A 213 -16.34 13.44 -18.27
N PRO A 214 -15.61 12.58 -17.55
CA PRO A 214 -14.70 11.64 -18.18
C PRO A 214 -15.42 10.69 -19.13
N TRP A 215 -14.89 10.52 -20.36
CA TRP A 215 -15.47 9.63 -21.37
C TRP A 215 -15.73 8.22 -20.85
N LEU A 216 -14.75 7.67 -20.14
CA LEU A 216 -14.81 6.35 -19.53
C LEU A 216 -16.06 6.13 -18.65
N LEU A 217 -16.60 7.17 -18.03
CA LEU A 217 -17.78 7.08 -17.16
C LEU A 217 -19.11 7.21 -17.93
N VAL A 218 -19.09 7.74 -19.13
CA VAL A 218 -20.31 8.07 -19.88
C VAL A 218 -20.52 7.18 -21.10
N GLU A 219 -19.50 6.44 -21.53
CA GLU A 219 -19.50 5.62 -22.73
C GLU A 219 -20.71 4.68 -22.83
N ASP A 220 -21.04 3.97 -21.76
CA ASP A 220 -22.20 3.10 -21.69
C ASP A 220 -23.52 3.86 -21.84
N SER A 221 -23.63 5.05 -21.24
CA SER A 221 -24.83 5.87 -21.33
C SER A 221 -25.02 6.46 -22.72
N VAL A 222 -23.94 6.81 -23.40
CA VAL A 222 -23.96 7.27 -24.79
C VAL A 222 -24.30 6.13 -25.72
N THR A 223 -23.67 4.96 -25.57
CA THR A 223 -23.96 3.77 -26.38
C THR A 223 -25.39 3.29 -26.22
N ALA A 224 -25.93 3.38 -25.00
CA ALA A 224 -27.33 3.05 -24.72
C ALA A 224 -28.35 4.13 -25.18
N GLY A 225 -27.89 5.23 -25.78
CA GLY A 225 -28.72 6.35 -26.23
C GLY A 225 -29.37 7.16 -25.10
N LYS A 226 -28.88 7.05 -23.86
CA LYS A 226 -29.38 7.80 -22.70
C LYS A 226 -28.76 9.19 -22.58
N ALA A 227 -27.62 9.40 -23.20
CA ALA A 227 -26.94 10.69 -23.31
C ALA A 227 -26.39 10.87 -24.72
N ARG A 228 -26.19 12.13 -25.14
CA ARG A 228 -25.45 12.47 -26.36
C ARG A 228 -24.22 13.30 -26.03
N VAL A 229 -23.16 13.11 -26.79
CA VAL A 229 -21.95 13.94 -26.74
C VAL A 229 -22.22 15.22 -27.48
N LEU A 230 -21.94 16.35 -26.85
CA LEU A 230 -22.01 17.69 -27.42
C LEU A 230 -20.63 18.16 -27.88
N GLU A 231 -19.58 17.89 -27.07
CA GLU A 231 -18.21 18.29 -27.35
C GLU A 231 -17.22 17.23 -26.84
N GLY A 232 -16.02 17.15 -27.46
CA GLY A 232 -14.94 16.28 -27.07
C GLY A 232 -14.92 14.92 -27.77
N PRO A 233 -14.14 13.96 -27.27
CA PRO A 233 -13.31 14.05 -26.08
C PRO A 233 -12.08 14.94 -26.27
N ASP A 234 -11.78 15.74 -25.24
CA ASP A 234 -10.52 16.47 -25.17
C ASP A 234 -9.43 15.67 -24.43
N GLU A 235 -8.18 16.04 -24.63
CA GLU A 235 -7.06 15.49 -23.87
C GLU A 235 -6.94 16.23 -22.54
N GLY A 236 -7.72 15.80 -21.53
CA GLY A 236 -7.58 16.31 -20.16
C GLY A 236 -6.19 16.02 -19.59
N ARG A 237 -5.70 16.92 -18.71
CA ARG A 237 -4.42 16.69 -18.01
C ARG A 237 -4.56 15.62 -16.91
N ARG A 238 -5.76 15.38 -16.40
CA ARG A 238 -6.04 14.42 -15.34
C ARG A 238 -6.16 13.00 -15.87
N ALA A 239 -5.73 12.06 -15.03
CA ALA A 239 -5.93 10.64 -15.25
C ALA A 239 -6.33 9.96 -13.93
N TYR A 240 -6.84 8.76 -14.03
CA TYR A 240 -7.04 7.91 -12.86
C TYR A 240 -5.72 7.25 -12.50
N TRP A 241 -5.15 7.67 -11.38
CA TRP A 241 -3.89 7.17 -10.85
C TRP A 241 -4.14 6.20 -9.69
N LEU A 242 -3.55 5.04 -9.74
CA LEU A 242 -3.41 4.18 -8.56
C LEU A 242 -2.19 4.66 -7.78
N VAL A 243 -2.39 5.03 -6.54
CA VAL A 243 -1.36 5.60 -5.67
C VAL A 243 -1.29 4.89 -4.32
N ALA A 244 -0.10 4.87 -3.74
CA ALA A 244 0.11 4.43 -2.36
C ALA A 244 1.39 5.06 -1.77
N PRO A 245 1.51 5.19 -0.44
CA PRO A 245 2.77 5.50 0.22
C PRO A 245 3.82 4.40 -0.04
N LEU A 246 5.10 4.78 -0.03
CA LEU A 246 6.21 3.86 -0.33
C LEU A 246 6.18 2.53 0.45
N PRO A 247 5.83 2.47 1.76
CA PRO A 247 5.74 1.19 2.46
C PRO A 247 4.70 0.24 1.87
N GLN A 248 3.48 0.74 1.53
CA GLN A 248 2.43 -0.05 0.90
C GLN A 248 2.81 -0.42 -0.54
N TRP A 249 3.38 0.52 -1.30
CA TRP A 249 3.83 0.30 -2.67
C TRP A 249 4.83 -0.85 -2.81
N ARG A 250 5.71 -1.02 -1.82
CA ARG A 250 6.71 -2.11 -1.79
C ARG A 250 6.13 -3.48 -1.47
N GLN A 251 4.91 -3.57 -0.96
CA GLN A 251 4.29 -4.85 -0.63
C GLN A 251 4.09 -5.71 -1.87
N LYS A 252 4.37 -7.01 -1.75
CA LYS A 252 4.23 -7.96 -2.85
C LYS A 252 2.81 -7.99 -3.41
N LYS A 253 1.79 -7.97 -2.53
CA LYS A 253 0.38 -7.94 -2.94
C LYS A 253 0.03 -6.71 -3.78
N VAL A 254 0.50 -5.51 -3.37
CA VAL A 254 0.26 -4.26 -4.10
C VAL A 254 0.92 -4.31 -5.48
N LYS A 255 2.20 -4.71 -5.54
CA LYS A 255 2.91 -4.87 -6.83
C LYS A 255 2.21 -5.84 -7.77
N SER A 256 1.69 -6.96 -7.25
CA SER A 256 0.95 -7.95 -8.04
C SER A 256 -0.35 -7.38 -8.60
N LEU A 257 -1.11 -6.62 -7.78
CA LEU A 257 -2.33 -5.95 -8.24
C LEU A 257 -2.03 -4.86 -9.28
N VAL A 258 -0.99 -4.05 -9.04
CA VAL A 258 -0.56 -2.99 -9.97
C VAL A 258 -0.20 -3.60 -11.32
N ALA A 259 0.67 -4.62 -11.36
CA ALA A 259 1.06 -5.29 -12.60
C ALA A 259 -0.17 -5.79 -13.37
N PHE A 260 -1.10 -6.46 -12.70
CA PHE A 260 -2.32 -6.95 -13.33
C PHE A 260 -3.20 -5.83 -13.91
N LEU A 261 -3.37 -4.72 -13.19
CA LEU A 261 -4.22 -3.61 -13.62
C LEU A 261 -3.60 -2.77 -14.75
N THR A 262 -2.27 -2.81 -14.92
CA THR A 262 -1.56 -2.08 -15.97
C THR A 262 -1.28 -2.91 -17.23
N GLU A 263 -1.37 -4.24 -17.16
CA GLU A 263 -1.20 -5.15 -18.30
C GLU A 263 -2.51 -5.44 -19.04
N SER A 264 -3.64 -4.89 -18.59
CA SER A 264 -5.00 -5.25 -19.05
C SER A 264 -5.57 -4.25 -20.05
#